data_8c38ef73e187beec5b1f8ecbd8413bd2
#
_entry.id   8c38ef73e187beec5b1f8ecbd8413bd2
#
_cell.length_a   1.000
_cell.length_b   1.000
_cell.length_c   1.000
_cell.angle_alpha   90.00
_cell.angle_beta   90.00
_cell.angle_gamma   90.00
#
_symmetry.space_group_name_H-M   'P 1'
#
loop_
_entity.id
_entity.type
_entity.pdbx_description
1 polymer ?
#
loop_
_entity_poly.entity_id
_entity_poly.type
_entity_poly.pdbx_seq_one_letter_code
_entity_poly.pdbx_strand_id
1 'polypeptide(L)'
;MSTALRIKGLSAAVAGKQILEDLDLEVPYGEIHAIMGPNGSGKSTLCHVLTGKAEYEVGGSATLDDVDLFSLTVDERSRLGLLQSFQYPTEVPGVRLREFLLEASDERGVEPQEAARRIEEEAERFDTTRFLDRSLNNDLSGGEKKRSEIFQMAVLRPKVALLDEIDSGLDIDAVRQVSEAVEGMRSPDLGVVMITHYSRILRYLMPDRIHVMIDGRIVASGGAELAGELDSGGYESVRNRLGIQRAAGEPVRKAADFFTDTPFDV
;
A
#
# COMPACT_ATOMS: atom_id res chain seq x y z
N MET A 1 -11.28 -17.74 -8.07
CA MET A 1 -11.52 -16.43 -7.45
C MET A 1 -11.48 -15.39 -8.54
N SER A 2 -12.29 -14.35 -8.48
CA SER A 2 -12.25 -13.26 -9.45
C SER A 2 -11.05 -12.35 -9.14
N THR A 3 -10.47 -11.75 -10.17
CA THR A 3 -9.32 -10.84 -10.02
C THR A 3 -9.83 -9.44 -9.69
N ALA A 4 -9.34 -8.85 -8.59
CA ALA A 4 -9.66 -7.48 -8.21
C ALA A 4 -8.81 -6.47 -9.00
N LEU A 5 -7.49 -6.70 -9.07
CA LEU A 5 -6.53 -5.86 -9.79
C LEU A 5 -5.70 -6.72 -10.74
N ARG A 6 -5.62 -6.31 -12.00
CA ARG A 6 -4.74 -6.94 -12.99
C ARG A 6 -3.89 -5.91 -13.68
N ILE A 7 -2.58 -6.15 -13.69
CA ILE A 7 -1.57 -5.30 -14.31
C ILE A 7 -0.82 -6.16 -15.33
N LYS A 8 -0.62 -5.64 -16.56
CA LYS A 8 0.10 -6.34 -17.63
C LYS A 8 1.04 -5.38 -18.35
N GLY A 9 2.32 -5.78 -18.40
CA GLY A 9 3.38 -5.06 -19.10
C GLY A 9 3.53 -3.61 -18.65
N LEU A 10 3.21 -3.31 -17.37
CA LEU A 10 3.22 -1.95 -16.86
C LEU A 10 4.63 -1.37 -16.90
N SER A 11 4.75 -0.24 -17.57
CA SER A 11 5.98 0.55 -17.65
C SER A 11 5.67 1.99 -17.26
N ALA A 12 6.58 2.62 -16.51
CA ALA A 12 6.41 4.01 -16.10
C ALA A 12 7.74 4.76 -16.11
N ALA A 13 7.73 5.97 -16.65
CA ALA A 13 8.88 6.87 -16.68
C ALA A 13 8.51 8.22 -16.08
N VAL A 14 9.49 8.92 -15.50
CA VAL A 14 9.37 10.29 -15.03
C VAL A 14 10.62 11.09 -15.44
N ALA A 15 10.43 12.26 -16.02
CA ALA A 15 11.53 13.10 -16.53
C ALA A 15 12.51 12.32 -17.44
N GLY A 16 12.00 11.44 -18.28
CA GLY A 16 12.79 10.61 -19.20
C GLY A 16 13.54 9.44 -18.56
N LYS A 17 13.39 9.22 -17.24
CA LYS A 17 13.98 8.08 -16.53
C LYS A 17 12.94 6.98 -16.33
N GLN A 18 13.23 5.77 -16.87
CA GLN A 18 12.41 4.58 -16.65
C GLN A 18 12.48 4.15 -15.17
N ILE A 19 11.33 3.91 -14.53
CA ILE A 19 11.22 3.48 -13.13
C ILE A 19 10.57 2.11 -13.02
N LEU A 20 9.47 1.88 -13.77
CA LEU A 20 8.83 0.56 -13.88
C LEU A 20 9.03 0.01 -15.28
N GLU A 21 9.29 -1.28 -15.38
CA GLU A 21 9.60 -1.91 -16.65
C GLU A 21 8.96 -3.30 -16.73
N ASP A 22 8.01 -3.45 -17.65
CA ASP A 22 7.34 -4.72 -17.98
C ASP A 22 6.83 -5.48 -16.75
N LEU A 23 6.07 -4.78 -15.88
CA LEU A 23 5.59 -5.33 -14.62
C LEU A 23 4.23 -5.99 -14.82
N ASP A 24 4.16 -7.26 -14.43
CA ASP A 24 2.93 -8.04 -14.36
C ASP A 24 2.56 -8.32 -12.90
N LEU A 25 1.29 -8.09 -12.54
CA LEU A 25 0.76 -8.41 -11.22
C LEU A 25 -0.74 -8.73 -11.33
N GLU A 26 -1.17 -9.76 -10.66
CA GLU A 26 -2.58 -10.11 -10.53
C GLU A 26 -2.92 -10.33 -9.06
N VAL A 27 -3.91 -9.60 -8.56
CA VAL A 27 -4.37 -9.66 -7.16
C VAL A 27 -5.83 -10.10 -7.16
N PRO A 28 -6.12 -11.31 -6.71
CA PRO A 28 -7.50 -11.78 -6.53
C PRO A 28 -8.20 -11.03 -5.39
N TYR A 29 -9.52 -11.06 -5.42
CA TYR A 29 -10.32 -10.70 -4.26
C TYR A 29 -10.06 -11.67 -3.09
N GLY A 30 -10.05 -11.14 -1.86
CA GLY A 30 -9.80 -11.88 -0.64
C GLY A 30 -8.33 -12.09 -0.30
N GLU A 31 -7.40 -11.71 -1.18
CA GLU A 31 -5.97 -11.92 -1.00
C GLU A 31 -5.23 -10.63 -0.62
N ILE A 32 -4.18 -10.79 0.20
CA ILE A 32 -3.19 -9.77 0.52
C ILE A 32 -1.89 -10.14 -0.17
N HIS A 33 -1.43 -9.31 -1.10
CA HIS A 33 -0.17 -9.45 -1.79
C HIS A 33 0.84 -8.43 -1.26
N ALA A 34 2.00 -8.89 -0.80
CA ALA A 34 3.09 -8.02 -0.37
C ALA A 34 4.09 -7.79 -1.50
N ILE A 35 4.43 -6.54 -1.80
CA ILE A 35 5.51 -6.18 -2.70
C ILE A 35 6.69 -5.71 -1.85
N MET A 36 7.78 -6.44 -1.92
CA MET A 36 9.02 -6.18 -1.20
C MET A 36 10.14 -5.85 -2.17
N GLY A 37 11.07 -5.00 -1.76
CA GLY A 37 12.21 -4.65 -2.59
C GLY A 37 13.04 -3.55 -1.96
N PRO A 38 14.28 -3.36 -2.41
CA PRO A 38 15.14 -2.31 -1.90
C PRO A 38 14.56 -0.92 -2.17
N ASN A 39 15.10 0.10 -1.46
CA ASN A 39 14.71 1.49 -1.72
C ASN A 39 15.07 1.86 -3.16
N GLY A 40 14.16 2.58 -3.83
CA GLY A 40 14.32 2.95 -5.23
C GLY A 40 13.96 1.86 -6.25
N SER A 41 13.45 0.69 -5.84
CA SER A 41 13.03 -0.37 -6.78
C SER A 41 11.74 -0.09 -7.55
N GLY A 42 11.02 1.01 -7.25
CA GLY A 42 9.81 1.41 -7.95
C GLY A 42 8.48 1.13 -7.23
N LYS A 43 8.50 0.63 -5.99
CA LYS A 43 7.29 0.22 -5.24
C LYS A 43 6.26 1.35 -5.09
N SER A 44 6.67 2.51 -4.54
CA SER A 44 5.76 3.65 -4.39
C SER A 44 5.37 4.26 -5.75
N THR A 45 6.24 4.15 -6.77
CA THR A 45 5.90 4.54 -8.15
C THR A 45 4.73 3.70 -8.68
N LEU A 46 4.68 2.40 -8.37
CA LEU A 46 3.53 1.56 -8.73
C LEU A 46 2.23 2.12 -8.15
N CYS A 47 2.19 2.45 -6.86
CA CYS A 47 1.01 3.07 -6.24
C CYS A 47 0.65 4.41 -6.90
N HIS A 48 1.62 5.27 -7.16
CA HIS A 48 1.41 6.57 -7.81
C HIS A 48 0.82 6.43 -9.21
N VAL A 49 1.31 5.50 -10.02
CA VAL A 49 0.81 5.23 -11.37
C VAL A 49 -0.61 4.70 -11.33
N LEU A 50 -0.89 3.74 -10.46
CA LEU A 50 -2.24 3.16 -10.33
C LEU A 50 -3.26 4.21 -9.86
N THR A 51 -2.87 5.12 -8.97
CA THR A 51 -3.75 6.19 -8.47
C THR A 51 -3.82 7.41 -9.38
N GLY A 52 -3.02 7.46 -10.46
CA GLY A 52 -3.14 8.49 -11.50
C GLY A 52 -2.34 9.77 -11.26
N LYS A 53 -1.19 9.68 -10.58
CA LYS A 53 -0.30 10.82 -10.42
C LYS A 53 0.25 11.27 -11.79
N ALA A 54 0.01 12.51 -12.16
CA ALA A 54 0.16 13.01 -13.52
C ALA A 54 1.61 13.14 -14.04
N GLU A 55 2.63 13.00 -13.18
CA GLU A 55 4.03 13.19 -13.56
C GLU A 55 4.64 12.01 -14.32
N TYR A 56 3.93 10.86 -14.42
CA TYR A 56 4.44 9.65 -15.03
C TYR A 56 3.95 9.46 -16.46
N GLU A 57 4.86 9.10 -17.36
CA GLU A 57 4.54 8.54 -18.67
C GLU A 57 4.33 7.04 -18.50
N VAL A 58 3.13 6.54 -18.84
CA VAL A 58 2.69 5.18 -18.51
C VAL A 58 2.43 4.39 -19.77
N GLY A 59 2.93 3.15 -19.82
CA GLY A 59 2.65 2.14 -20.84
C GLY A 59 2.14 0.84 -20.22
N GLY A 60 1.59 -0.06 -21.04
CA GLY A 60 0.95 -1.29 -20.57
C GLY A 60 -0.52 -1.08 -20.18
N SER A 61 -1.04 -1.92 -19.29
CA SER A 61 -2.44 -1.83 -18.84
C SER A 61 -2.59 -2.17 -17.37
N ALA A 62 -3.57 -1.54 -16.71
CA ALA A 62 -4.01 -1.90 -15.37
C ALA A 62 -5.54 -1.84 -15.30
N THR A 63 -6.17 -2.92 -14.83
CA THR A 63 -7.63 -2.98 -14.69
C THR A 63 -8.04 -3.31 -13.26
N LEU A 64 -9.14 -2.69 -12.82
CA LEU A 64 -9.88 -3.03 -11.61
C LEU A 64 -11.28 -3.46 -12.03
N ASP A 65 -11.69 -4.68 -11.68
CA ASP A 65 -12.95 -5.27 -12.19
C ASP A 65 -13.08 -5.18 -13.72
N ASP A 66 -12.00 -5.46 -14.44
CA ASP A 66 -11.90 -5.36 -15.91
C ASP A 66 -12.08 -3.93 -16.48
N VAL A 67 -12.23 -2.90 -15.64
CA VAL A 67 -12.26 -1.49 -16.04
C VAL A 67 -10.84 -0.95 -16.13
N ASP A 68 -10.48 -0.37 -17.27
CA ASP A 68 -9.15 0.21 -17.50
C ASP A 68 -8.93 1.46 -16.63
N LEU A 69 -8.00 1.36 -15.67
CA LEU A 69 -7.67 2.46 -14.76
C LEU A 69 -7.07 3.66 -15.47
N PHE A 70 -6.33 3.45 -16.57
CA PHE A 70 -5.64 4.53 -17.25
C PHE A 70 -6.57 5.41 -18.09
N SER A 71 -7.79 4.94 -18.37
CA SER A 71 -8.84 5.72 -18.98
C SER A 71 -9.61 6.62 -18.01
N LEU A 72 -9.40 6.45 -16.69
CA LEU A 72 -10.14 7.12 -15.62
C LEU A 72 -9.33 8.25 -14.97
N THR A 73 -10.04 9.30 -14.55
CA THR A 73 -9.49 10.34 -13.66
C THR A 73 -9.21 9.81 -12.26
N VAL A 74 -8.47 10.55 -11.42
CA VAL A 74 -8.12 10.15 -10.05
C VAL A 74 -9.36 9.90 -9.20
N ASP A 75 -10.36 10.77 -9.29
CA ASP A 75 -11.63 10.67 -8.57
C ASP A 75 -12.50 9.50 -9.07
N GLU A 76 -12.51 9.23 -10.38
CA GLU A 76 -13.19 8.06 -10.95
C GLU A 76 -12.56 6.74 -10.48
N ARG A 77 -11.21 6.66 -10.40
CA ARG A 77 -10.54 5.49 -9.82
C ARG A 77 -10.92 5.29 -8.36
N SER A 78 -11.01 6.37 -7.58
CA SER A 78 -11.46 6.32 -6.18
C SER A 78 -12.91 5.84 -6.08
N ARG A 79 -13.83 6.37 -6.90
CA ARG A 79 -15.23 5.92 -6.94
C ARG A 79 -15.36 4.46 -7.40
N LEU A 80 -14.53 4.00 -8.33
CA LEU A 80 -14.49 2.60 -8.75
C LEU A 80 -14.10 1.65 -7.60
N GLY A 81 -13.37 2.15 -6.60
CA GLY A 81 -13.00 1.40 -5.40
C GLY A 81 -11.50 1.22 -5.18
N LEU A 82 -10.65 2.00 -5.86
CA LEU A 82 -9.21 2.03 -5.59
C LEU A 82 -8.90 3.05 -4.50
N LEU A 83 -8.29 2.62 -3.39
CA LEU A 83 -7.80 3.52 -2.33
C LEU A 83 -6.32 3.27 -2.04
N GLN A 84 -5.61 4.34 -1.68
CA GLN A 84 -4.21 4.28 -1.24
C GLN A 84 -4.08 4.84 0.18
N SER A 85 -3.36 4.12 1.06
CA SER A 85 -2.76 4.66 2.27
C SER A 85 -1.38 5.20 1.92
N PHE A 86 -1.10 6.44 2.29
CA PHE A 86 0.15 7.11 1.95
C PHE A 86 1.24 6.82 2.99
N GLN A 87 2.49 6.77 2.56
CA GLN A 87 3.63 6.69 3.47
C GLN A 87 3.59 7.82 4.50
N TYR A 88 3.31 9.04 4.05
CA TYR A 88 3.13 10.24 4.87
C TYR A 88 1.74 10.83 4.67
N PRO A 89 0.77 10.54 5.55
CA PRO A 89 -0.58 11.08 5.44
C PRO A 89 -0.61 12.60 5.51
N THR A 90 -1.26 13.23 4.53
CA THR A 90 -1.37 14.68 4.46
C THR A 90 -2.34 15.18 5.53
N GLU A 91 -1.95 16.24 6.23
CA GLU A 91 -2.82 16.97 7.15
C GLU A 91 -3.71 17.94 6.35
N VAL A 92 -5.02 17.95 6.67
CA VAL A 92 -5.99 18.86 6.04
C VAL A 92 -6.68 19.69 7.12
N PRO A 93 -6.08 20.83 7.53
CA PRO A 93 -6.65 21.70 8.55
C PRO A 93 -8.04 22.20 8.15
N GLY A 94 -8.98 22.16 9.10
CA GLY A 94 -10.34 22.69 8.90
C GLY A 94 -11.33 21.69 8.28
N VAL A 95 -10.89 20.55 7.75
CA VAL A 95 -11.77 19.47 7.29
C VAL A 95 -11.83 18.39 8.36
N ARG A 96 -12.98 18.20 9.01
CA ARG A 96 -13.12 17.17 10.03
C ARG A 96 -13.15 15.77 9.41
N LEU A 97 -12.54 14.80 10.11
CA LEU A 97 -12.51 13.42 9.63
C LEU A 97 -13.91 12.86 9.35
N ARG A 98 -14.87 13.11 10.24
CA ARG A 98 -16.27 12.71 10.04
C ARG A 98 -16.88 13.31 8.78
N GLU A 99 -16.72 14.61 8.57
CA GLU A 99 -17.27 15.32 7.41
C GLU A 99 -16.66 14.79 6.10
N PHE A 100 -15.35 14.58 6.10
CA PHE A 100 -14.64 13.96 4.97
C PHE A 100 -15.19 12.57 4.64
N LEU A 101 -15.42 11.72 5.65
CA LEU A 101 -15.91 10.36 5.44
C LEU A 101 -17.37 10.32 4.96
N LEU A 102 -18.20 11.21 5.44
CA LEU A 102 -19.58 11.34 4.96
C LEU A 102 -19.61 11.73 3.48
N GLU A 103 -18.87 12.76 3.10
CA GLU A 103 -18.77 13.24 1.72
C GLU A 103 -18.18 12.16 0.80
N ALA A 104 -17.06 11.54 1.20
CA ALA A 104 -16.43 10.47 0.44
C ALA A 104 -17.32 9.22 0.30
N SER A 105 -18.23 8.98 1.23
CA SER A 105 -19.21 7.90 1.16
C SER A 105 -20.37 8.25 0.22
N ASP A 106 -20.85 9.50 0.24
CA ASP A 106 -21.90 10.01 -0.65
C ASP A 106 -21.45 9.93 -2.12
N GLU A 107 -20.23 10.40 -2.41
CA GLU A 107 -19.59 10.29 -3.74
C GLU A 107 -19.49 8.85 -4.28
N ARG A 108 -19.60 7.86 -3.39
CA ARG A 108 -19.61 6.42 -3.71
C ARG A 108 -21.03 5.83 -3.72
N GLY A 109 -22.05 6.66 -3.59
CA GLY A 109 -23.45 6.26 -3.60
C GLY A 109 -23.91 5.52 -2.32
N VAL A 110 -23.22 5.73 -1.20
CA VAL A 110 -23.62 5.17 0.10
C VAL A 110 -24.61 6.12 0.75
N GLU A 111 -25.79 5.58 1.12
CA GLU A 111 -26.83 6.36 1.80
C GLU A 111 -26.30 7.01 3.10
N PRO A 112 -26.67 8.29 3.40
CA PRO A 112 -26.10 9.04 4.53
C PRO A 112 -26.24 8.36 5.89
N GLN A 113 -27.37 7.69 6.12
CA GLN A 113 -27.60 6.97 7.38
C GLN A 113 -26.70 5.75 7.51
N GLU A 114 -26.47 5.03 6.43
CA GLU A 114 -25.55 3.89 6.39
C GLU A 114 -24.10 4.34 6.53
N ALA A 115 -23.70 5.45 5.90
CA ALA A 115 -22.38 6.04 6.06
C ALA A 115 -22.12 6.44 7.51
N ALA A 116 -23.07 7.14 8.15
CA ALA A 116 -22.96 7.53 9.55
C ALA A 116 -22.85 6.31 10.48
N ARG A 117 -23.67 5.27 10.25
CA ARG A 117 -23.61 4.02 11.03
C ARG A 117 -22.23 3.35 10.90
N ARG A 118 -21.71 3.22 9.68
CA ARG A 118 -20.37 2.63 9.44
C ARG A 118 -19.27 3.43 10.14
N ILE A 119 -19.33 4.75 10.08
CA ILE A 119 -18.36 5.63 10.74
C ILE A 119 -18.31 5.35 12.24
N GLU A 120 -19.45 5.26 12.92
CA GLU A 120 -19.49 5.00 14.35
C GLU A 120 -19.00 3.58 14.70
N GLU A 121 -19.49 2.56 13.98
CA GLU A 121 -19.10 1.16 14.22
C GLU A 121 -17.60 0.94 14.01
N GLU A 122 -17.04 1.45 12.91
CA GLU A 122 -15.61 1.29 12.64
C GLU A 122 -14.76 2.20 13.56
N ALA A 123 -15.29 3.38 13.98
CA ALA A 123 -14.56 4.24 14.92
C ALA A 123 -14.38 3.57 16.29
N GLU A 124 -15.38 2.86 16.78
CA GLU A 124 -15.27 2.05 18.00
C GLU A 124 -14.29 0.91 17.80
N ARG A 125 -14.38 0.17 16.67
CA ARG A 125 -13.54 -0.98 16.36
C ARG A 125 -12.05 -0.63 16.28
N PHE A 126 -11.72 0.53 15.69
CA PHE A 126 -10.35 1.00 15.51
C PHE A 126 -9.85 1.93 16.61
N ASP A 127 -10.64 2.17 17.68
CA ASP A 127 -10.32 3.15 18.74
C ASP A 127 -9.96 4.54 18.17
N THR A 128 -10.79 5.02 17.22
CA THR A 128 -10.59 6.28 16.51
C THR A 128 -11.71 7.30 16.78
N THR A 129 -12.67 6.99 17.63
CA THR A 129 -13.82 7.85 17.96
C THR A 129 -13.38 9.27 18.33
N ARG A 130 -12.28 9.41 19.09
CA ARG A 130 -11.69 10.69 19.49
C ARG A 130 -11.13 11.52 18.35
N PHE A 131 -10.95 10.94 17.14
CA PHE A 131 -10.42 11.63 15.96
C PHE A 131 -11.53 12.19 15.07
N LEU A 132 -12.78 11.70 15.18
CA LEU A 132 -13.86 12.02 14.27
C LEU A 132 -14.14 13.53 14.13
N ASP A 133 -14.04 14.27 15.23
CA ASP A 133 -14.30 15.71 15.26
C ASP A 133 -13.03 16.56 15.11
N ARG A 134 -11.87 15.91 14.89
CA ARG A 134 -10.59 16.59 14.59
C ARG A 134 -10.43 16.79 13.09
N SER A 135 -9.58 17.75 12.73
CA SER A 135 -9.13 17.92 11.35
C SER A 135 -8.37 16.68 10.88
N LEU A 136 -8.59 16.30 9.63
CA LEU A 136 -8.03 15.11 9.01
C LEU A 136 -6.51 15.06 9.17
N ASN A 137 -6.03 14.02 9.85
CA ASN A 137 -4.62 13.75 10.14
C ASN A 137 -3.86 14.85 10.93
N ASN A 138 -4.55 15.91 11.39
CA ASN A 138 -3.90 17.00 12.10
C ASN A 138 -3.70 16.65 13.59
N ASP A 139 -2.55 17.02 14.15
CA ASP A 139 -2.17 16.78 15.55
C ASP A 139 -2.27 15.31 15.99
N LEU A 140 -1.98 14.38 15.08
CA LEU A 140 -1.89 12.95 15.34
C LEU A 140 -0.43 12.49 15.30
N SER A 141 -0.07 11.58 16.20
CA SER A 141 1.21 10.86 16.14
C SER A 141 1.28 9.98 14.88
N GLY A 142 2.47 9.51 14.50
CA GLY A 142 2.64 8.64 13.32
C GLY A 142 1.74 7.40 13.36
N GLY A 143 1.68 6.71 14.50
CA GLY A 143 0.83 5.54 14.69
C GLY A 143 -0.67 5.87 14.63
N GLU A 144 -1.07 7.02 15.21
CA GLU A 144 -2.47 7.49 15.12
C GLU A 144 -2.86 7.87 13.70
N LYS A 145 -1.97 8.50 12.91
CA LYS A 145 -2.20 8.78 11.49
C LYS A 145 -2.43 7.50 10.69
N LYS A 146 -1.59 6.48 10.89
CA LYS A 146 -1.74 5.19 10.20
C LYS A 146 -3.03 4.48 10.60
N ARG A 147 -3.36 4.48 11.89
CA ARG A 147 -4.65 3.93 12.38
C ARG A 147 -5.84 4.66 11.76
N SER A 148 -5.77 6.00 11.68
CA SER A 148 -6.79 6.82 11.03
C SER A 148 -6.96 6.47 9.54
N GLU A 149 -5.87 6.23 8.78
CA GLU A 149 -5.97 5.81 7.39
C GLU A 149 -6.63 4.43 7.22
N ILE A 150 -6.25 3.45 8.05
CA ILE A 150 -6.88 2.13 8.02
C ILE A 150 -8.36 2.21 8.39
N PHE A 151 -8.71 3.00 9.39
CA PHE A 151 -10.10 3.31 9.74
C PHE A 151 -10.87 3.91 8.55
N GLN A 152 -10.29 4.91 7.86
CA GLN A 152 -10.90 5.49 6.65
C GLN A 152 -11.18 4.42 5.59
N MET A 153 -10.23 3.52 5.35
CA MET A 153 -10.40 2.40 4.42
C MET A 153 -11.51 1.45 4.87
N ALA A 154 -11.60 1.14 6.17
CA ALA A 154 -12.66 0.28 6.71
C ALA A 154 -14.06 0.87 6.51
N VAL A 155 -14.22 2.18 6.69
CA VAL A 155 -15.48 2.91 6.43
C VAL A 155 -15.82 2.92 4.94
N LEU A 156 -14.84 3.24 4.09
CA LEU A 156 -15.03 3.43 2.65
C LEU A 156 -15.10 2.12 1.85
N ARG A 157 -14.72 0.99 2.45
CA ARG A 157 -14.79 -0.36 1.87
C ARG A 157 -14.30 -0.42 0.42
N PRO A 158 -12.99 -0.19 0.17
CA PRO A 158 -12.44 -0.27 -1.18
C PRO A 158 -12.54 -1.69 -1.73
N LYS A 159 -12.52 -1.82 -3.06
CA LYS A 159 -12.31 -3.07 -3.76
C LYS A 159 -10.84 -3.46 -3.81
N VAL A 160 -9.97 -2.45 -3.93
CA VAL A 160 -8.51 -2.61 -3.89
C VAL A 160 -7.91 -1.55 -2.96
N ALA A 161 -7.14 -2.00 -1.97
CA ALA A 161 -6.37 -1.15 -1.08
C ALA A 161 -4.88 -1.24 -1.41
N LEU A 162 -4.25 -0.09 -1.68
CA LEU A 162 -2.81 0.05 -1.85
C LEU A 162 -2.23 0.59 -0.54
N LEU A 163 -1.46 -0.22 0.18
CA LEU A 163 -0.87 0.12 1.47
C LEU A 163 0.61 0.42 1.28
N ASP A 164 1.00 1.71 1.21
CA ASP A 164 2.37 2.12 0.94
C ASP A 164 3.13 2.37 2.25
N GLU A 165 4.03 1.45 2.60
CA GLU A 165 4.92 1.51 3.78
C GLU A 165 4.18 1.88 5.08
N ILE A 166 3.07 1.19 5.37
CA ILE A 166 2.23 1.46 6.55
C ILE A 166 2.95 1.19 7.89
N ASP A 167 4.08 0.52 7.85
CA ASP A 167 4.93 0.19 9.00
C ASP A 167 6.12 1.14 9.17
N SER A 168 6.31 2.11 8.27
CA SER A 168 7.42 3.06 8.30
C SER A 168 7.30 4.03 9.48
N GLY A 169 8.40 4.19 10.24
CA GLY A 169 8.45 5.11 11.37
C GLY A 169 7.64 4.68 12.60
N LEU A 170 7.10 3.46 12.62
CA LEU A 170 6.33 2.93 13.74
C LEU A 170 7.20 2.07 14.68
N ASP A 171 6.91 2.13 15.98
CA ASP A 171 7.42 1.16 16.94
C ASP A 171 6.76 -0.22 16.77
N ILE A 172 7.26 -1.21 17.50
CA ILE A 172 6.81 -2.61 17.36
C ILE A 172 5.32 -2.76 17.72
N ASP A 173 4.85 -2.06 18.74
CA ASP A 173 3.46 -2.16 19.18
C ASP A 173 2.51 -1.50 18.16
N ALA A 174 2.89 -0.36 17.60
CA ALA A 174 2.13 0.30 16.54
C ALA A 174 2.09 -0.53 15.25
N VAL A 175 3.22 -1.16 14.85
CA VAL A 175 3.24 -2.09 13.70
C VAL A 175 2.27 -3.25 13.91
N ARG A 176 2.26 -3.84 15.11
CA ARG A 176 1.33 -4.91 15.46
C ARG A 176 -0.13 -4.45 15.33
N GLN A 177 -0.48 -3.31 15.95
CA GLN A 177 -1.84 -2.76 15.90
C GLN A 177 -2.32 -2.48 14.48
N VAL A 178 -1.46 -1.88 13.64
CA VAL A 178 -1.77 -1.59 12.23
C VAL A 178 -1.94 -2.89 11.45
N SER A 179 -1.10 -3.90 11.70
CA SER A 179 -1.20 -5.21 11.04
C SER A 179 -2.50 -5.94 11.42
N GLU A 180 -2.86 -5.94 12.70
CA GLU A 180 -4.13 -6.50 13.20
C GLU A 180 -5.33 -5.77 12.57
N ALA A 181 -5.23 -4.45 12.40
CA ALA A 181 -6.25 -3.64 11.74
C ALA A 181 -6.43 -4.01 10.27
N VAL A 182 -5.33 -4.17 9.52
CA VAL A 182 -5.36 -4.61 8.10
C VAL A 182 -5.93 -6.02 7.98
N GLU A 183 -5.47 -6.97 8.82
CA GLU A 183 -6.04 -8.33 8.83
C GLU A 183 -7.54 -8.31 9.14
N GLY A 184 -7.95 -7.44 10.07
CA GLY A 184 -9.36 -7.26 10.39
C GLY A 184 -10.22 -6.73 9.23
N MET A 185 -9.63 -6.07 8.23
CA MET A 185 -10.35 -5.65 7.02
C MET A 185 -10.46 -6.74 5.95
N ARG A 186 -9.72 -7.85 6.09
CA ARG A 186 -9.75 -8.95 5.12
C ARG A 186 -11.19 -9.39 4.87
N SER A 187 -11.59 -9.39 3.61
CA SER A 187 -12.93 -9.78 3.18
C SER A 187 -12.87 -10.38 1.77
N PRO A 188 -13.88 -11.18 1.38
CA PRO A 188 -13.94 -11.75 0.03
C PRO A 188 -14.11 -10.70 -1.08
N ASP A 189 -14.38 -9.44 -0.73
CA ASP A 189 -14.62 -8.35 -1.67
C ASP A 189 -13.46 -7.33 -1.70
N LEU A 190 -12.34 -7.61 -1.02
CA LEU A 190 -11.18 -6.72 -0.92
C LEU A 190 -9.91 -7.42 -1.41
N GLY A 191 -9.23 -6.86 -2.41
CA GLY A 191 -7.84 -7.17 -2.75
C GLY A 191 -6.88 -6.17 -2.12
N VAL A 192 -5.76 -6.63 -1.55
CA VAL A 192 -4.78 -5.74 -0.90
C VAL A 192 -3.42 -5.87 -1.56
N VAL A 193 -2.82 -4.74 -1.93
CA VAL A 193 -1.40 -4.64 -2.30
C VAL A 193 -0.69 -3.89 -1.18
N MET A 194 0.17 -4.58 -0.45
CA MET A 194 0.95 -4.01 0.64
C MET A 194 2.39 -3.82 0.19
N ILE A 195 2.88 -2.59 0.24
CA ILE A 195 4.30 -2.28 0.00
C ILE A 195 5.00 -2.18 1.33
N THR A 196 6.09 -2.93 1.48
CA THR A 196 6.98 -2.83 2.63
C THR A 196 8.41 -3.22 2.23
N HIS A 197 9.38 -2.67 2.95
CA HIS A 197 10.77 -3.09 2.85
C HIS A 197 11.24 -3.84 4.12
N TYR A 198 10.37 -3.98 5.12
CA TYR A 198 10.65 -4.67 6.38
C TYR A 198 9.90 -6.00 6.47
N SER A 199 10.64 -7.08 6.71
CA SER A 199 10.05 -8.39 7.00
C SER A 199 9.30 -8.45 8.34
N ARG A 200 9.56 -7.49 9.25
CA ARG A 200 8.92 -7.46 10.58
C ARG A 200 7.40 -7.41 10.54
N ILE A 201 6.79 -6.70 9.55
CA ILE A 201 5.33 -6.63 9.42
C ILE A 201 4.74 -8.01 9.06
N LEU A 202 5.48 -8.84 8.33
CA LEU A 202 5.06 -10.19 7.92
C LEU A 202 4.88 -11.14 9.10
N ARG A 203 5.40 -10.79 10.30
CA ARG A 203 5.19 -11.56 11.54
C ARG A 203 3.79 -11.39 12.12
N TYR A 204 3.13 -10.28 11.79
CA TYR A 204 1.81 -9.92 12.30
C TYR A 204 0.73 -9.97 11.22
N LEU A 205 1.12 -9.77 9.96
CA LEU A 205 0.24 -9.78 8.79
C LEU A 205 0.84 -10.70 7.74
N MET A 206 0.35 -11.94 7.65
CA MET A 206 0.84 -12.90 6.67
C MET A 206 0.13 -12.69 5.33
N PRO A 207 0.85 -12.25 4.28
CA PRO A 207 0.28 -12.14 2.96
C PRO A 207 0.07 -13.51 2.32
N ASP A 208 -0.89 -13.60 1.41
CA ASP A 208 -1.14 -14.80 0.61
C ASP A 208 -0.04 -14.98 -0.45
N ARG A 209 0.54 -13.86 -0.91
CA ARG A 209 1.66 -13.85 -1.85
C ARG A 209 2.65 -12.74 -1.56
N ILE A 210 3.92 -13.05 -1.80
CA ILE A 210 5.03 -12.09 -1.73
C ILE A 210 5.63 -11.94 -3.12
N HIS A 211 5.86 -10.71 -3.52
CA HIS A 211 6.52 -10.35 -4.78
C HIS A 211 7.79 -9.57 -4.45
N VAL A 212 8.91 -9.95 -5.04
CA VAL A 212 10.17 -9.21 -4.92
C VAL A 212 10.32 -8.31 -6.13
N MET A 213 10.38 -7.00 -5.87
CA MET A 213 10.59 -5.99 -6.89
C MET A 213 12.04 -5.49 -6.86
N ILE A 214 12.74 -5.59 -7.98
CA ILE A 214 14.10 -5.09 -8.18
C ILE A 214 14.14 -4.35 -9.52
N ASP A 215 14.73 -3.15 -9.52
CA ASP A 215 14.94 -2.35 -10.72
C ASP A 215 13.66 -2.19 -11.59
N GLY A 216 12.54 -1.91 -10.95
CA GLY A 216 11.24 -1.67 -11.62
C GLY A 216 10.51 -2.92 -12.09
N ARG A 217 11.00 -4.13 -11.81
CA ARG A 217 10.43 -5.42 -12.25
C ARG A 217 10.07 -6.30 -11.06
N ILE A 218 9.02 -7.08 -11.15
CA ILE A 218 8.78 -8.21 -10.26
C ILE A 218 9.66 -9.36 -10.72
N VAL A 219 10.69 -9.70 -9.93
CA VAL A 219 11.70 -10.72 -10.30
C VAL A 219 11.43 -12.08 -9.68
N ALA A 220 10.66 -12.12 -8.60
CA ALA A 220 10.24 -13.36 -7.95
C ALA A 220 8.86 -13.19 -7.31
N SER A 221 8.11 -14.27 -7.26
CA SER A 221 6.83 -14.36 -6.55
C SER A 221 6.74 -15.71 -5.85
N GLY A 222 6.27 -15.70 -4.59
CA GLY A 222 6.17 -16.91 -3.78
C GLY A 222 5.29 -16.70 -2.55
N GLY A 223 5.31 -17.67 -1.65
CA GLY A 223 4.63 -17.64 -0.37
C GLY A 223 5.61 -17.33 0.80
N ALA A 224 5.34 -17.97 1.94
CA ALA A 224 6.13 -17.78 3.17
C ALA A 224 7.61 -18.18 3.02
N GLU A 225 7.93 -19.09 2.10
CA GLU A 225 9.30 -19.50 1.78
C GLU A 225 10.15 -18.33 1.26
N LEU A 226 9.54 -17.44 0.47
CA LEU A 226 10.23 -16.25 -0.04
C LEU A 226 10.48 -15.22 1.07
N ALA A 227 9.57 -15.09 2.04
CA ALA A 227 9.81 -14.30 3.25
C ALA A 227 11.03 -14.80 4.03
N GLY A 228 11.14 -16.13 4.22
CA GLY A 228 12.28 -16.76 4.90
C GLY A 228 13.61 -16.54 4.16
N GLU A 229 13.61 -16.59 2.83
CA GLU A 229 14.78 -16.27 2.00
C GLU A 229 15.22 -14.80 2.20
N LEU A 230 14.25 -13.87 2.20
CA LEU A 230 14.54 -12.45 2.41
C LEU A 230 15.05 -12.16 3.83
N ASP A 231 14.48 -12.81 4.86
CA ASP A 231 14.93 -12.66 6.25
C ASP A 231 16.37 -13.14 6.46
N SER A 232 16.75 -14.26 5.81
CA SER A 232 18.06 -14.88 6.02
C SER A 232 19.16 -14.31 5.14
N GLY A 233 18.86 -13.97 3.88
CA GLY A 233 19.85 -13.58 2.87
C GLY A 233 19.62 -12.23 2.23
N GLY A 234 18.54 -11.52 2.61
CA GLY A 234 18.15 -10.25 2.04
C GLY A 234 17.85 -10.34 0.54
N TYR A 235 17.75 -9.20 -0.12
CA TYR A 235 17.50 -9.11 -1.57
C TYR A 235 18.69 -9.66 -2.40
N GLU A 236 19.89 -9.74 -1.81
CA GLU A 236 21.06 -10.29 -2.48
C GLU A 236 20.94 -11.81 -2.73
N SER A 237 20.31 -12.55 -1.84
CA SER A 237 20.07 -13.99 -2.05
C SER A 237 19.20 -14.19 -3.29
N VAL A 238 18.16 -13.39 -3.45
CA VAL A 238 17.27 -13.44 -4.61
C VAL A 238 18.00 -13.02 -5.89
N ARG A 239 18.79 -11.92 -5.86
CA ARG A 239 19.62 -11.49 -7.00
C ARG A 239 20.58 -12.60 -7.44
N ASN A 240 21.32 -13.20 -6.50
CA ASN A 240 22.29 -14.26 -6.78
C ASN A 240 21.60 -15.52 -7.36
N ARG A 241 20.47 -15.93 -6.79
CA ARG A 241 19.72 -17.09 -7.28
C ARG A 241 19.22 -16.90 -8.71
N LEU A 242 18.83 -15.67 -9.06
CA LEU A 242 18.27 -15.34 -10.38
C LEU A 242 19.35 -14.84 -11.37
N GLY A 243 20.61 -14.67 -10.95
CA GLY A 243 21.68 -14.15 -11.80
C GLY A 243 21.51 -12.67 -12.19
N ILE A 244 20.78 -11.89 -11.39
CA ILE A 244 20.53 -10.48 -11.66
C ILE A 244 21.74 -9.66 -11.22
N GLN A 245 22.42 -9.04 -12.20
CA GLN A 245 23.56 -8.16 -11.91
C GLN A 245 23.11 -6.84 -11.31
N ARG A 246 23.91 -6.28 -10.39
CA ARG A 246 23.64 -4.95 -9.85
C ARG A 246 23.83 -3.88 -10.92
N ALA A 247 22.99 -2.85 -10.89
CA ALA A 247 23.25 -1.65 -11.66
C ALA A 247 24.58 -1.00 -11.19
N ALA A 248 25.36 -0.48 -12.12
CA ALA A 248 26.63 0.17 -11.79
C ALA A 248 26.41 1.38 -10.88
N GLY A 249 26.93 1.33 -9.63
CA GLY A 249 26.83 2.43 -8.66
C GLY A 249 25.89 2.18 -7.45
N GLU A 250 25.21 1.04 -7.38
CA GLU A 250 24.43 0.69 -6.18
C GLU A 250 25.34 0.38 -4.97
N PRO A 251 25.10 1.03 -3.79
CA PRO A 251 25.87 0.74 -2.58
C PRO A 251 25.57 -0.69 -2.08
N VAL A 252 26.62 -1.39 -1.65
CA VAL A 252 26.49 -2.72 -1.00
C VAL A 252 25.96 -2.52 0.40
N ARG A 253 24.65 -2.69 0.64
CA ARG A 253 24.08 -2.75 1.99
C ARG A 253 24.16 -4.19 2.50
N LYS A 254 24.84 -4.41 3.62
CA LYS A 254 24.89 -5.71 4.31
C LYS A 254 23.59 -5.95 5.05
N ALA A 255 23.22 -7.21 5.29
CA ALA A 255 22.00 -7.56 6.06
C ALA A 255 21.92 -6.85 7.43
N ALA A 256 23.06 -6.56 8.06
CA ALA A 256 23.16 -5.78 9.31
C ALA A 256 22.71 -4.31 9.15
N ASP A 257 22.80 -3.72 7.96
CA ASP A 257 22.49 -2.31 7.72
C ASP A 257 20.96 -2.07 7.69
N PHE A 258 20.14 -3.13 7.52
CA PHE A 258 18.67 -3.05 7.57
C PHE A 258 18.11 -2.88 8.98
N PHE A 259 18.93 -3.13 10.02
CA PHE A 259 18.54 -3.00 11.42
C PHE A 259 19.02 -1.71 12.08
N THR A 260 19.83 -0.89 11.39
CA THR A 260 20.51 0.29 11.94
C THR A 260 20.00 1.63 11.41
N ASP A 261 19.12 1.67 10.41
CA ASP A 261 18.49 2.92 9.98
C ASP A 261 17.42 3.37 11.00
N THR A 262 17.87 3.76 12.19
CA THR A 262 17.10 4.66 13.06
C THR A 262 17.36 6.09 12.57
N PRO A 263 16.34 6.92 12.32
CA PRO A 263 16.51 8.31 11.86
C PRO A 263 16.90 9.28 12.99
N PHE A 264 17.74 8.84 13.94
CA PHE A 264 18.23 9.65 15.05
C PHE A 264 19.76 9.57 15.14
N ASP A 265 20.43 10.19 14.17
CA ASP A 265 21.72 10.80 14.34
C ASP A 265 21.69 12.15 13.59
N VAL A 266 21.25 13.18 14.26
CA VAL A 266 21.78 14.55 14.39
C VAL A 266 20.95 15.27 15.43
#